data_f11da06885a83de7c4128dc99a782a1c
#
_entry.id   f11da06885a83de7c4128dc99a782a1c
#
_cell.length_a   1.000
_cell.length_b   1.000
_cell.length_c   1.000
_cell.angle_alpha   90.00
_cell.angle_beta   90.00
_cell.angle_gamma   90.00
#
_symmetry.space_group_name_H-M   'P 1'
#
loop_
_entity.id
_entity.type
_entity.pdbx_description
1 polymer ?
#
loop_
_entity_poly.entity_id
_entity_poly.type
_entity_poly.pdbx_seq_one_letter_code
_entity_poly.pdbx_strand_id
1 'polypeptide(L)'
;TEKLPLGKLENNQMMIIPGGTYAYEYLVGCKTGFTDDARYCLVSCAEKNGLKLICVVMKDEQPYQYEDTIALFDYGFANFERVNVSQAETKYNIDDIGLFYGGNDVFGNSKPLLSLNKDDCIILPKTIPFESAESVITYDTENENQAAVISYSYHGMNLGSVGIDFAAVKTDSSIFETEAEEAPQNSFVFVNIRLILIILGIVAGLFLVRLALGAFLRYYAVPGSAMDRRRANSRRRRRRRRRRRR
;
A
#
# COMPACT_ATOMS: atom_id res chain seq x y z
N THR A 1 18.97 33.12 9.32
CA THR A 1 19.24 31.68 9.55
C THR A 1 19.76 31.10 8.26
N GLU A 2 21.08 30.92 8.16
CA GLU A 2 21.73 30.19 7.06
C GLU A 2 21.12 28.78 7.01
N LYS A 3 20.50 28.45 5.87
CA LYS A 3 20.09 27.09 5.58
C LYS A 3 21.36 26.29 5.45
N LEU A 4 21.64 25.43 6.42
CA LEU A 4 22.67 24.40 6.28
C LEU A 4 22.38 23.67 4.96
N PRO A 5 23.35 23.57 4.03
CA PRO A 5 23.15 22.79 2.83
C PRO A 5 22.79 21.36 3.27
N LEU A 6 21.67 20.82 2.76
CA LEU A 6 21.33 19.42 2.96
C LEU A 6 22.53 18.61 2.45
N GLY A 7 23.32 18.09 3.38
CA GLY A 7 24.43 17.21 3.06
C GLY A 7 23.89 16.02 2.26
N LYS A 8 24.66 15.50 1.36
CA LYS A 8 24.36 14.27 0.62
C LYS A 8 24.09 13.17 1.65
N LEU A 9 22.85 12.70 1.72
CA LEU A 9 22.49 11.55 2.55
C LEU A 9 23.05 10.30 1.88
N GLU A 10 24.07 9.70 2.47
CA GLU A 10 24.62 8.44 2.02
C GLU A 10 23.87 7.28 2.69
N ASN A 11 23.56 6.24 1.89
CA ASN A 11 22.93 5.05 2.40
C ASN A 11 23.96 4.18 3.12
N ASN A 12 23.76 3.93 4.40
CA ASN A 12 24.68 3.11 5.23
C ASN A 12 24.49 1.60 5.01
N GLN A 13 23.58 1.20 4.14
CA GLN A 13 23.25 -0.21 3.91
C GLN A 13 24.29 -0.83 2.95
N MET A 14 25.26 -1.52 3.49
CA MET A 14 26.37 -2.10 2.70
C MET A 14 25.91 -3.12 1.66
N MET A 15 24.77 -3.82 1.90
CA MET A 15 24.25 -4.80 0.95
C MET A 15 23.61 -4.19 -0.31
N ILE A 16 23.29 -2.89 -0.30
CA ILE A 16 22.67 -2.18 -1.43
C ILE A 16 23.73 -1.52 -2.34
N ILE A 17 24.95 -1.31 -1.83
CA ILE A 17 26.00 -0.58 -2.56
C ILE A 17 26.50 -1.45 -3.72
N PRO A 18 26.28 -1.06 -4.99
CA PRO A 18 26.74 -1.85 -6.13
C PRO A 18 28.26 -2.01 -6.13
N GLY A 19 28.73 -3.24 -6.27
CA GLY A 19 30.18 -3.56 -6.23
C GLY A 19 30.82 -3.48 -4.85
N GLY A 20 30.06 -3.25 -3.79
CA GLY A 20 30.51 -3.31 -2.41
C GLY A 20 30.79 -4.75 -1.98
N THR A 21 31.60 -4.92 -0.92
CA THR A 21 32.01 -6.23 -0.40
C THR A 21 30.82 -7.11 -0.01
N TYR A 22 29.72 -6.50 0.47
CA TYR A 22 28.52 -7.19 0.93
C TYR A 22 27.32 -6.99 -0.01
N ALA A 23 27.56 -6.49 -1.24
CA ALA A 23 26.47 -6.34 -2.21
C ALA A 23 25.82 -7.68 -2.51
N TYR A 24 24.49 -7.75 -2.43
CA TYR A 24 23.74 -8.95 -2.74
C TYR A 24 22.79 -8.73 -3.91
N GLU A 25 23.00 -9.47 -4.99
CA GLU A 25 22.33 -9.26 -6.29
C GLU A 25 20.80 -9.33 -6.20
N TYR A 26 20.30 -10.25 -5.38
CA TYR A 26 18.86 -10.52 -5.26
C TYR A 26 18.17 -9.69 -4.16
N LEU A 27 18.89 -8.73 -3.56
CA LEU A 27 18.36 -7.94 -2.46
C LEU A 27 17.23 -7.01 -2.92
N VAL A 28 16.07 -7.12 -2.27
CA VAL A 28 14.92 -6.21 -2.45
C VAL A 28 15.05 -5.00 -1.54
N GLY A 29 15.51 -5.22 -0.31
CA GLY A 29 15.73 -4.16 0.67
C GLY A 29 16.20 -4.70 2.01
N CYS A 30 16.79 -3.81 2.81
CA CYS A 30 17.24 -4.14 4.15
C CYS A 30 17.23 -2.94 5.08
N LYS A 31 17.27 -3.20 6.40
CA LYS A 31 17.39 -2.18 7.45
C LYS A 31 18.26 -2.68 8.58
N THR A 32 19.29 -1.89 8.91
CA THR A 32 20.14 -2.13 10.09
C THR A 32 19.55 -1.48 11.33
N GLY A 33 19.86 -2.02 12.49
CA GLY A 33 19.63 -1.45 13.81
C GLY A 33 20.81 -1.70 14.72
N PHE A 34 21.08 -0.79 15.65
CA PHE A 34 22.10 -0.94 16.66
C PHE A 34 21.67 -0.27 17.97
N THR A 35 21.87 -0.97 19.07
CA THR A 35 21.92 -0.44 20.43
C THR A 35 23.00 -1.20 21.20
N ASP A 36 23.47 -0.66 22.30
CA ASP A 36 24.50 -1.34 23.11
C ASP A 36 24.07 -2.72 23.60
N ASP A 37 22.79 -2.89 23.90
CA ASP A 37 22.23 -4.17 24.37
C ASP A 37 21.90 -5.12 23.22
N ALA A 38 21.30 -4.61 22.12
CA ALA A 38 20.89 -5.40 20.97
C ALA A 38 22.02 -5.68 19.97
N ARG A 39 23.14 -4.99 20.09
CA ARG A 39 24.27 -5.04 19.16
C ARG A 39 23.81 -4.77 17.72
N TYR A 40 24.47 -5.35 16.74
CA TYR A 40 24.09 -5.17 15.34
C TYR A 40 22.95 -6.11 14.96
N CYS A 41 21.91 -5.51 14.43
CA CYS A 41 20.74 -6.24 13.91
C CYS A 41 20.53 -5.87 12.45
N LEU A 42 20.07 -6.84 11.65
CA LEU A 42 19.77 -6.66 10.24
C LEU A 42 18.48 -7.42 9.88
N VAL A 43 17.53 -6.70 9.32
CA VAL A 43 16.37 -7.29 8.65
C VAL A 43 16.52 -7.05 7.17
N SER A 44 16.39 -8.09 6.37
CA SER A 44 16.58 -8.03 4.92
C SER A 44 15.58 -8.90 4.18
N CYS A 45 15.28 -8.52 2.95
CA CYS A 45 14.43 -9.25 2.03
C CYS A 45 15.16 -9.43 0.70
N ALA A 46 15.18 -10.64 0.19
CA ALA A 46 15.74 -10.96 -1.13
C ALA A 46 14.73 -11.79 -1.93
N GLU A 47 14.77 -11.66 -3.25
CA GLU A 47 13.88 -12.36 -4.18
C GLU A 47 14.66 -12.94 -5.35
N LYS A 48 14.51 -14.24 -5.58
CA LYS A 48 15.14 -14.95 -6.69
C LYS A 48 14.15 -15.97 -7.27
N ASN A 49 13.93 -15.93 -8.58
CA ASN A 49 13.03 -16.86 -9.30
C ASN A 49 11.62 -16.92 -8.69
N GLY A 50 11.10 -15.78 -8.21
CA GLY A 50 9.79 -15.68 -7.56
C GLY A 50 9.73 -16.20 -6.12
N LEU A 51 10.82 -16.77 -5.59
CA LEU A 51 10.95 -17.09 -4.17
C LEU A 51 11.44 -15.87 -3.42
N LYS A 52 10.64 -15.39 -2.48
CA LYS A 52 10.96 -14.27 -1.60
C LYS A 52 11.32 -14.77 -0.21
N LEU A 53 12.49 -14.38 0.27
CA LEU A 53 12.99 -14.74 1.59
C LEU A 53 13.17 -13.49 2.45
N ILE A 54 12.83 -13.62 3.73
CA ILE A 54 13.10 -12.61 4.74
C ILE A 54 14.11 -13.21 5.72
N CYS A 55 15.21 -12.48 5.94
CA CYS A 55 16.23 -12.84 6.90
C CYS A 55 16.27 -11.83 8.03
N VAL A 56 16.34 -12.30 9.26
CA VAL A 56 16.46 -11.49 10.47
C VAL A 56 17.66 -11.98 11.27
N VAL A 57 18.70 -11.16 11.33
CA VAL A 57 19.89 -11.38 12.16
C VAL A 57 19.80 -10.43 13.35
N MET A 58 20.00 -10.94 14.55
CA MET A 58 19.93 -10.17 15.78
C MET A 58 21.14 -10.43 16.67
N LYS A 59 21.59 -9.37 17.35
CA LYS A 59 22.67 -9.41 18.34
C LYS A 59 23.99 -9.96 17.78
N ASP A 60 24.33 -9.50 16.62
CA ASP A 60 25.56 -9.86 15.93
C ASP A 60 26.63 -8.77 16.07
N GLU A 61 27.85 -9.03 15.60
CA GLU A 61 28.94 -8.08 15.53
C GLU A 61 29.19 -7.62 14.09
N GLN A 62 29.63 -6.37 13.93
CA GLN A 62 29.99 -5.85 12.60
C GLN A 62 31.33 -6.43 12.12
N PRO A 63 31.45 -6.96 10.88
CA PRO A 63 30.45 -6.90 9.78
C PRO A 63 29.63 -8.19 9.61
N TYR A 64 29.69 -9.12 10.54
CA TYR A 64 29.17 -10.50 10.43
C TYR A 64 27.65 -10.53 10.14
N GLN A 65 26.87 -9.55 10.61
CA GLN A 65 25.43 -9.47 10.27
C GLN A 65 25.18 -9.49 8.75
N TYR A 66 26.11 -8.99 7.93
CA TYR A 66 25.99 -9.03 6.47
C TYR A 66 26.40 -10.39 5.93
N GLU A 67 27.48 -10.96 6.44
CA GLU A 67 27.99 -12.26 6.02
C GLU A 67 27.00 -13.37 6.35
N ASP A 68 26.44 -13.38 7.54
CA ASP A 68 25.42 -14.34 7.98
C ASP A 68 24.14 -14.19 7.16
N THR A 69 23.72 -12.96 6.86
CA THR A 69 22.54 -12.72 6.02
C THR A 69 22.75 -13.28 4.61
N ILE A 70 23.90 -13.08 4.00
CA ILE A 70 24.24 -13.61 2.67
C ILE A 70 24.23 -15.14 2.70
N ALA A 71 24.90 -15.73 3.69
CA ALA A 71 24.96 -17.18 3.85
C ALA A 71 23.56 -17.81 4.04
N LEU A 72 22.67 -17.16 4.81
CA LEU A 72 21.30 -17.61 5.01
C LEU A 72 20.46 -17.48 3.74
N PHE A 73 20.61 -16.41 2.97
CA PHE A 73 19.93 -16.28 1.68
C PHE A 73 20.41 -17.33 0.67
N ASP A 74 21.73 -17.52 0.58
CA ASP A 74 22.31 -18.53 -0.31
C ASP A 74 21.83 -19.93 0.08
N TYR A 75 21.78 -20.25 1.36
CA TYR A 75 21.20 -21.50 1.85
C TYR A 75 19.73 -21.62 1.47
N GLY A 76 18.93 -20.57 1.69
CA GLY A 76 17.51 -20.59 1.38
C GLY A 76 17.23 -20.80 -0.12
N PHE A 77 17.91 -20.05 -0.98
CA PHE A 77 17.75 -20.18 -2.44
C PHE A 77 18.36 -21.49 -3.02
N ALA A 78 19.36 -22.04 -2.37
CA ALA A 78 19.94 -23.32 -2.78
C ALA A 78 19.01 -24.50 -2.44
N ASN A 79 18.34 -24.47 -1.30
CA ASN A 79 17.63 -25.63 -0.75
C ASN A 79 16.12 -25.58 -0.91
N PHE A 80 15.51 -24.42 -1.15
CA PHE A 80 14.07 -24.27 -1.27
C PHE A 80 13.69 -23.75 -2.65
N GLU A 81 12.47 -24.07 -3.06
CA GLU A 81 11.88 -23.57 -4.29
C GLU A 81 10.39 -23.26 -4.13
N ARG A 82 9.91 -22.38 -4.98
CA ARG A 82 8.50 -22.06 -5.12
C ARG A 82 7.88 -22.96 -6.18
N VAL A 83 6.91 -23.78 -5.78
CA VAL A 83 6.17 -24.66 -6.66
C VAL A 83 4.78 -24.09 -6.92
N ASN A 84 4.44 -23.91 -8.20
CA ASN A 84 3.09 -23.54 -8.59
C ASN A 84 2.19 -24.79 -8.53
N VAL A 85 1.21 -24.76 -7.63
CA VAL A 85 0.37 -25.91 -7.36
C VAL A 85 -0.56 -26.22 -8.53
N SER A 86 -1.09 -25.21 -9.21
CA SER A 86 -1.99 -25.44 -10.35
C SER A 86 -1.34 -26.24 -11.50
N GLN A 87 0.01 -26.23 -11.56
CA GLN A 87 0.77 -26.98 -12.57
C GLN A 87 1.27 -28.34 -12.06
N ALA A 88 1.53 -28.46 -10.76
CA ALA A 88 2.12 -29.64 -10.14
C ALA A 88 1.07 -30.62 -9.60
N GLU A 89 -0.12 -30.15 -9.30
CA GLU A 89 -1.17 -30.91 -8.66
C GLU A 89 -1.85 -31.87 -9.68
N THR A 90 -1.80 -33.15 -9.39
CA THR A 90 -2.43 -34.20 -10.20
C THR A 90 -3.62 -34.86 -9.51
N LYS A 91 -3.63 -34.88 -8.16
CA LYS A 91 -4.66 -35.53 -7.36
C LYS A 91 -5.98 -34.74 -7.35
N TYR A 92 -5.88 -33.41 -7.35
CA TYR A 92 -7.02 -32.49 -7.33
C TYR A 92 -7.11 -31.70 -8.65
N ASN A 93 -6.66 -32.29 -9.76
CA ASN A 93 -6.78 -31.63 -11.05
C ASN A 93 -8.26 -31.60 -11.46
N ILE A 94 -8.89 -30.47 -11.23
CA ILE A 94 -10.31 -30.23 -11.42
C ILE A 94 -10.66 -30.24 -12.92
N ASP A 95 -9.69 -29.95 -13.78
CA ASP A 95 -9.86 -29.94 -15.23
C ASP A 95 -10.14 -31.38 -15.79
N ASP A 96 -9.68 -32.42 -15.08
CA ASP A 96 -9.86 -33.85 -15.47
C ASP A 96 -11.02 -34.54 -14.72
N ILE A 97 -11.62 -33.91 -13.73
CA ILE A 97 -12.75 -34.51 -13.02
C ILE A 97 -13.98 -34.42 -13.91
N GLY A 98 -14.21 -35.43 -14.72
CA GLY A 98 -15.39 -35.60 -15.58
C GLY A 98 -16.76 -35.58 -14.87
N LEU A 99 -16.79 -35.31 -13.57
CA LEU A 99 -17.97 -35.08 -12.74
C LEU A 99 -18.73 -33.81 -13.13
N PHE A 100 -18.05 -32.82 -13.71
CA PHE A 100 -18.66 -31.55 -14.13
C PHE A 100 -18.86 -31.47 -15.65
N TYR A 101 -18.25 -32.37 -16.41
CA TYR A 101 -18.60 -32.57 -17.80
C TYR A 101 -19.77 -33.56 -17.83
N GLY A 102 -20.98 -33.08 -17.55
CA GLY A 102 -22.16 -33.86 -17.85
C GLY A 102 -22.06 -34.29 -19.30
N GLY A 103 -22.01 -35.60 -19.59
CA GLY A 103 -21.85 -36.21 -20.92
C GLY A 103 -22.92 -35.83 -21.95
N ASN A 104 -23.64 -34.75 -21.74
CA ASN A 104 -24.63 -34.10 -22.56
C ASN A 104 -24.37 -32.61 -22.73
N ASP A 105 -23.11 -32.20 -22.86
CA ASP A 105 -22.82 -30.79 -23.23
C ASP A 105 -23.26 -30.59 -24.69
N VAL A 106 -24.53 -30.25 -24.86
CA VAL A 106 -25.15 -29.97 -26.14
C VAL A 106 -24.50 -28.78 -26.85
N PHE A 107 -23.74 -27.93 -26.13
CA PHE A 107 -23.14 -26.70 -26.62
C PHE A 107 -21.62 -26.72 -26.69
N GLY A 108 -20.91 -27.76 -26.20
CA GLY A 108 -19.48 -27.98 -26.40
C GLY A 108 -18.55 -26.91 -25.73
N ASN A 109 -19.07 -26.07 -24.83
CA ASN A 109 -18.36 -24.94 -24.25
C ASN A 109 -18.42 -24.88 -22.70
N SER A 110 -18.74 -26.00 -22.04
CA SER A 110 -18.77 -26.04 -20.58
C SER A 110 -17.35 -25.82 -20.03
N LYS A 111 -17.12 -24.66 -19.46
CA LYS A 111 -15.88 -24.40 -18.73
C LYS A 111 -16.02 -24.97 -17.31
N PRO A 112 -14.93 -25.49 -16.71
CA PRO A 112 -14.97 -25.95 -15.33
C PRO A 112 -15.48 -24.84 -14.41
N LEU A 113 -16.39 -25.16 -13.50
CA LEU A 113 -16.94 -24.21 -12.54
C LEU A 113 -15.95 -23.87 -11.43
N LEU A 114 -14.94 -24.70 -11.25
CA LEU A 114 -13.91 -24.56 -10.21
C LEU A 114 -12.53 -24.68 -10.87
N SER A 115 -11.57 -23.90 -10.38
CA SER A 115 -10.17 -23.98 -10.79
C SER A 115 -9.25 -23.71 -9.63
N LEU A 116 -8.08 -24.36 -9.63
CA LEU A 116 -7.01 -23.98 -8.71
C LEU A 116 -6.53 -22.58 -9.03
N ASN A 117 -6.30 -21.80 -8.00
CA ASN A 117 -5.73 -20.46 -8.18
C ASN A 117 -4.35 -20.57 -8.83
N LYS A 118 -4.16 -19.90 -9.97
CA LYS A 118 -2.94 -19.99 -10.78
C LYS A 118 -1.75 -19.27 -10.17
N ASP A 119 -2.01 -18.33 -9.30
CA ASP A 119 -0.98 -17.51 -8.66
C ASP A 119 -0.50 -18.10 -7.34
N ASP A 120 -1.27 -19.03 -6.78
CA ASP A 120 -0.94 -19.66 -5.51
C ASP A 120 0.18 -20.68 -5.67
N CYS A 121 1.04 -20.70 -4.66
CA CYS A 121 2.22 -21.57 -4.64
C CYS A 121 2.53 -22.02 -3.23
N ILE A 122 3.26 -23.10 -3.14
CA ILE A 122 3.84 -23.59 -1.90
C ILE A 122 5.37 -23.53 -1.96
N ILE A 123 6.00 -23.53 -0.79
CA ILE A 123 7.45 -23.55 -0.66
C ILE A 123 7.88 -24.96 -0.27
N LEU A 124 8.67 -25.58 -1.12
CA LEU A 124 9.18 -26.93 -0.90
C LEU A 124 10.71 -26.93 -0.78
N PRO A 125 11.28 -27.79 0.09
CA PRO A 125 12.66 -28.19 -0.05
C PRO A 125 12.86 -28.92 -1.39
N LYS A 126 13.86 -28.54 -2.17
CA LYS A 126 14.16 -29.14 -3.49
C LYS A 126 14.44 -30.65 -3.45
N THR A 127 14.73 -31.18 -2.27
CA THR A 127 14.96 -32.61 -2.06
C THR A 127 13.67 -33.42 -1.91
N ILE A 128 12.52 -32.76 -1.80
CA ILE A 128 11.22 -33.38 -1.54
C ILE A 128 10.37 -33.22 -2.80
N PRO A 129 9.94 -34.33 -3.43
CA PRO A 129 9.00 -34.26 -4.56
C PRO A 129 7.62 -33.77 -4.07
N PHE A 130 6.91 -33.05 -4.92
CA PHE A 130 5.59 -32.47 -4.62
C PHE A 130 4.57 -33.53 -4.13
N GLU A 131 4.62 -34.71 -4.68
CA GLU A 131 3.72 -35.84 -4.37
C GLU A 131 3.87 -36.36 -2.93
N SER A 132 4.99 -36.03 -2.28
CA SER A 132 5.23 -36.39 -0.87
C SER A 132 4.59 -35.42 0.12
N ALA A 133 4.06 -34.30 -0.35
CA ALA A 133 3.34 -33.38 0.50
C ALA A 133 1.96 -33.93 0.87
N GLU A 134 1.65 -33.88 2.15
CA GLU A 134 0.32 -34.21 2.65
C GLU A 134 -0.63 -33.04 2.36
N SER A 135 -1.82 -33.33 1.82
CA SER A 135 -2.81 -32.32 1.46
C SER A 135 -4.11 -32.52 2.22
N VAL A 136 -4.67 -31.43 2.74
CA VAL A 136 -5.95 -31.39 3.44
C VAL A 136 -6.82 -30.32 2.83
N ILE A 137 -8.04 -30.69 2.44
CA ILE A 137 -9.03 -29.73 1.91
C ILE A 137 -9.92 -29.23 3.05
N THR A 138 -10.09 -27.93 3.11
CA THR A 138 -11.00 -27.25 4.03
C THR A 138 -12.02 -26.45 3.22
N TYR A 139 -13.32 -26.70 3.48
CA TYR A 139 -14.43 -26.04 2.78
C TYR A 139 -14.93 -24.79 3.48
N ASP A 140 -14.46 -24.51 4.70
CA ASP A 140 -14.79 -23.31 5.44
C ASP A 140 -13.78 -22.22 5.04
N THR A 141 -14.19 -21.35 4.14
CA THR A 141 -13.36 -20.26 3.61
C THR A 141 -13.98 -18.92 3.98
N GLU A 142 -13.14 -17.95 4.38
CA GLU A 142 -13.58 -16.57 4.63
C GLU A 142 -13.82 -15.80 3.33
N ASN A 143 -13.38 -16.33 2.20
CA ASN A 143 -13.45 -15.67 0.89
C ASN A 143 -14.63 -16.23 0.08
N GLU A 144 -15.62 -15.41 -0.19
CA GLU A 144 -16.84 -15.77 -0.95
C GLU A 144 -16.55 -16.24 -2.38
N ASN A 145 -15.38 -15.90 -2.95
CA ASN A 145 -14.97 -16.34 -4.30
C ASN A 145 -14.27 -17.70 -4.32
N GLN A 146 -14.03 -18.30 -3.16
CA GLN A 146 -13.37 -19.58 -3.02
C GLN A 146 -14.33 -20.66 -2.54
N ALA A 147 -14.30 -21.81 -3.21
CA ALA A 147 -15.07 -22.99 -2.83
C ALA A 147 -14.41 -23.79 -1.70
N ALA A 148 -13.08 -23.84 -1.69
CA ALA A 148 -12.28 -24.55 -0.70
C ALA A 148 -10.83 -24.05 -0.70
N VAL A 149 -10.07 -24.45 0.32
CA VAL A 149 -8.63 -24.25 0.41
C VAL A 149 -7.95 -25.60 0.62
N ILE A 150 -6.90 -25.86 -0.14
CA ILE A 150 -6.03 -27.01 0.05
C ILE A 150 -4.80 -26.55 0.83
N SER A 151 -4.60 -27.08 2.00
CA SER A 151 -3.40 -26.85 2.82
C SER A 151 -2.42 -28.00 2.62
N TYR A 152 -1.17 -27.64 2.35
CA TYR A 152 -0.08 -28.60 2.16
C TYR A 152 0.84 -28.63 3.36
N SER A 153 1.22 -29.82 3.80
CA SER A 153 2.17 -30.02 4.89
C SER A 153 3.15 -31.16 4.61
N TYR A 154 4.28 -31.16 5.28
CA TYR A 154 5.25 -32.25 5.24
C TYR A 154 5.82 -32.46 6.63
N HIS A 155 5.66 -33.66 7.19
CA HIS A 155 6.05 -33.98 8.56
C HIS A 155 5.58 -32.95 9.59
N GLY A 156 4.36 -32.43 9.45
CA GLY A 156 3.78 -31.41 10.33
C GLY A 156 4.27 -29.98 10.08
N MET A 157 5.16 -29.76 9.12
CA MET A 157 5.59 -28.45 8.67
C MET A 157 4.60 -27.94 7.62
N ASN A 158 4.05 -26.74 7.84
CA ASN A 158 3.18 -26.10 6.85
C ASN A 158 4.03 -25.59 5.67
N LEU A 159 3.67 -26.02 4.45
CA LEU A 159 4.32 -25.64 3.19
C LEU A 159 3.60 -24.48 2.49
N GLY A 160 2.33 -24.25 2.82
CA GLY A 160 1.48 -23.25 2.22
C GLY A 160 0.06 -23.78 1.95
N SER A 161 -0.77 -22.91 1.38
CA SER A 161 -2.14 -23.25 1.02
C SER A 161 -2.51 -22.65 -0.34
N VAL A 162 -3.47 -23.28 -1.02
CA VAL A 162 -3.93 -22.90 -2.37
C VAL A 162 -5.44 -22.86 -2.39
N GLY A 163 -6.00 -21.79 -2.94
CA GLY A 163 -7.44 -21.64 -3.11
C GLY A 163 -7.98 -22.43 -4.31
N ILE A 164 -9.17 -22.99 -4.13
CA ILE A 164 -10.01 -23.48 -5.22
C ILE A 164 -11.04 -22.40 -5.49
N ASP A 165 -10.84 -21.64 -6.55
CA ASP A 165 -11.69 -20.51 -6.89
C ASP A 165 -12.85 -20.95 -7.78
N PHE A 166 -14.01 -20.29 -7.63
CA PHE A 166 -15.07 -20.39 -8.62
C PHE A 166 -14.59 -19.76 -9.91
N ALA A 167 -14.67 -20.51 -11.02
CA ALA A 167 -14.36 -19.97 -12.33
C ALA A 167 -15.28 -18.77 -12.59
N ALA A 168 -14.68 -17.60 -12.84
CA ALA A 168 -15.43 -16.43 -13.23
C ALA A 168 -16.21 -16.76 -14.50
N VAL A 169 -17.51 -16.93 -14.39
CA VAL A 169 -18.40 -16.97 -15.55
C VAL A 169 -18.28 -15.59 -16.18
N LYS A 170 -17.48 -15.46 -17.23
CA LYS A 170 -17.64 -14.34 -18.13
C LYS A 170 -19.02 -14.51 -18.72
N THR A 171 -19.99 -13.84 -18.14
CA THR A 171 -21.28 -13.62 -18.79
C THR A 171 -20.93 -12.79 -20.02
N ASP A 172 -20.74 -13.46 -21.17
CA ASP A 172 -20.82 -12.79 -22.45
C ASP A 172 -22.26 -12.28 -22.53
N SER A 173 -22.45 -11.05 -22.07
CA SER A 173 -23.71 -10.31 -22.12
C SER A 173 -24.07 -9.86 -23.53
N SER A 174 -23.60 -10.57 -24.56
CA SER A 174 -23.82 -10.22 -25.96
C SER A 174 -25.07 -10.84 -26.59
N ILE A 175 -25.96 -11.47 -25.82
CA ILE A 175 -27.21 -12.00 -26.40
C ILE A 175 -28.42 -11.07 -26.19
N PHE A 176 -28.30 -10.08 -25.31
CA PHE A 176 -29.32 -9.04 -25.10
C PHE A 176 -28.64 -7.68 -24.97
N GLU A 177 -28.02 -7.19 -26.03
CA GLU A 177 -27.76 -5.75 -26.17
C GLU A 177 -29.10 -5.06 -26.39
N THR A 178 -29.82 -4.84 -25.29
CA THR A 178 -30.72 -3.70 -25.24
C THR A 178 -29.79 -2.53 -24.96
N GLU A 179 -29.77 -1.54 -25.89
CA GLU A 179 -29.14 -0.23 -25.68
C GLU A 179 -29.65 0.32 -24.33
N ALA A 180 -28.95 0.03 -23.25
CA ALA A 180 -29.16 0.72 -21.99
C ALA A 180 -28.23 1.92 -22.05
N GLU A 181 -28.80 3.12 -22.11
CA GLU A 181 -28.14 4.38 -21.86
C GLU A 181 -27.11 4.23 -20.78
N GLU A 182 -25.88 4.63 -21.08
CA GLU A 182 -24.78 4.66 -20.10
C GLU A 182 -25.23 5.47 -18.89
N ALA A 183 -25.60 4.77 -17.82
CA ALA A 183 -25.75 5.39 -16.52
C ALA A 183 -24.39 5.96 -16.12
N PRO A 184 -24.32 7.23 -15.69
CA PRO A 184 -23.05 7.85 -15.36
C PRO A 184 -22.34 7.00 -14.28
N GLN A 185 -21.11 6.57 -14.59
CA GLN A 185 -20.24 5.89 -13.62
C GLN A 185 -20.03 6.85 -12.46
N ASN A 186 -20.77 6.66 -11.39
CA ASN A 186 -20.50 7.33 -10.13
C ASN A 186 -19.18 6.78 -9.60
N SER A 187 -18.08 7.43 -9.96
CA SER A 187 -16.82 7.23 -9.30
C SER A 187 -16.96 7.64 -7.83
N PHE A 188 -17.06 6.66 -6.95
CA PHE A 188 -17.03 6.93 -5.52
C PHE A 188 -15.66 7.49 -5.17
N VAL A 189 -15.57 8.81 -5.06
CA VAL A 189 -14.38 9.46 -4.52
C VAL A 189 -14.42 9.25 -3.00
N PHE A 190 -13.55 8.39 -2.50
CA PHE A 190 -13.34 8.24 -1.06
C PHE A 190 -12.76 9.54 -0.50
N VAL A 191 -13.65 10.43 -0.08
CA VAL A 191 -13.22 11.70 0.52
C VAL A 191 -12.88 11.43 1.99
N ASN A 192 -11.61 11.64 2.33
CA ASN A 192 -11.14 11.46 3.70
C ASN A 192 -11.75 12.56 4.58
N ILE A 193 -12.79 12.19 5.35
CA ILE A 193 -13.54 13.10 6.23
C ILE A 193 -12.60 13.87 7.19
N ARG A 194 -11.50 13.24 7.64
CA ARG A 194 -10.51 13.90 8.49
C ARG A 194 -9.84 15.08 7.80
N LEU A 195 -9.56 14.95 6.52
CA LEU A 195 -8.91 16.00 5.72
C LEU A 195 -9.87 17.18 5.51
N ILE A 196 -11.16 16.90 5.29
CA ILE A 196 -12.20 17.96 5.20
C ILE A 196 -12.32 18.72 6.52
N LEU A 197 -12.36 18.02 7.65
CA LEU A 197 -12.45 18.65 8.98
C LEU A 197 -11.22 19.51 9.28
N ILE A 198 -10.03 19.09 8.89
CA ILE A 198 -8.80 19.90 9.03
C ILE A 198 -8.88 21.18 8.19
N ILE A 199 -9.28 21.08 6.93
CA ILE A 199 -9.43 22.24 6.04
C ILE A 199 -10.48 23.20 6.59
N LEU A 200 -11.63 22.70 7.06
CA LEU A 200 -12.68 23.49 7.67
C LEU A 200 -12.19 24.21 8.94
N GLY A 201 -11.41 23.52 9.75
CA GLY A 201 -10.77 24.11 10.96
C GLY A 201 -9.79 25.24 10.62
N ILE A 202 -8.97 25.06 9.58
CA ILE A 202 -8.03 26.10 9.11
C ILE A 202 -8.79 27.33 8.60
N VAL A 203 -9.84 27.12 7.79
CA VAL A 203 -10.65 28.22 7.26
C VAL A 203 -11.36 28.98 8.38
N ALA A 204 -11.94 28.29 9.35
CA ALA A 204 -12.57 28.90 10.51
C ALA A 204 -11.54 29.70 11.36
N GLY A 205 -10.35 29.14 11.57
CA GLY A 205 -9.26 29.80 12.27
C GLY A 205 -8.82 31.10 11.59
N LEU A 206 -8.62 31.08 10.27
CA LEU A 206 -8.27 32.26 9.48
C LEU A 206 -9.39 33.32 9.54
N PHE A 207 -10.65 32.90 9.53
CA PHE A 207 -11.77 33.82 9.68
C PHE A 207 -11.81 34.50 11.04
N LEU A 208 -11.57 33.75 12.13
CA LEU A 208 -11.48 34.32 13.49
C LEU A 208 -10.30 35.27 13.62
N VAL A 209 -9.13 34.96 13.06
CA VAL A 209 -7.97 35.86 13.04
C VAL A 209 -8.31 37.17 12.30
N ARG A 210 -9.02 37.08 11.17
CA ARG A 210 -9.45 38.27 10.41
C ARG A 210 -10.43 39.14 11.20
N LEU A 211 -11.37 38.53 11.93
CA LEU A 211 -12.30 39.24 12.80
C LEU A 211 -11.56 39.92 13.96
N ALA A 212 -10.64 39.22 14.62
CA ALA A 212 -9.81 39.74 15.71
C ALA A 212 -8.94 40.91 15.24
N LEU A 213 -8.30 40.78 14.06
CA LEU A 213 -7.51 41.86 13.46
C LEU A 213 -8.35 43.09 13.12
N GLY A 214 -9.56 42.86 12.59
CA GLY A 214 -10.53 43.91 12.30
C GLY A 214 -11.02 44.65 13.57
N ALA A 215 -11.27 43.91 14.65
CA ALA A 215 -11.62 44.48 15.96
C ALA A 215 -10.44 45.24 16.57
N PHE A 216 -9.23 44.67 16.50
CA PHE A 216 -7.99 45.29 16.96
C PHE A 216 -7.73 46.60 16.22
N LEU A 217 -7.79 46.63 14.90
CA LEU A 217 -7.63 47.84 14.10
C LEU A 217 -8.72 48.88 14.39
N ARG A 218 -9.95 48.48 14.70
CA ARG A 218 -11.01 49.40 15.14
C ARG A 218 -10.76 49.94 16.54
N TYR A 219 -10.23 49.14 17.46
CA TYR A 219 -9.92 49.54 18.83
C TYR A 219 -8.74 50.50 18.89
N TYR A 220 -7.71 50.27 18.05
CA TYR A 220 -6.53 51.15 17.95
C TYR A 220 -6.64 52.25 16.89
N ALA A 221 -7.72 52.33 16.11
CA ALA A 221 -7.99 53.48 15.26
C ALA A 221 -8.27 54.68 16.13
N VAL A 222 -7.18 55.40 16.44
CA VAL A 222 -7.14 56.60 17.27
C VAL A 222 -8.22 57.57 16.78
N PRO A 223 -8.99 58.20 17.70
CA PRO A 223 -10.04 59.16 17.34
C PRO A 223 -9.47 60.51 16.91
N GLY A 224 -8.54 60.50 15.94
CA GLY A 224 -7.97 61.75 15.36
C GLY A 224 -8.82 62.40 14.28
N SER A 225 -9.75 61.67 13.68
CA SER A 225 -10.53 62.13 12.51
C SER A 225 -11.69 63.06 12.89
N ALA A 226 -12.18 63.04 14.12
CA ALA A 226 -13.30 63.90 14.55
C ALA A 226 -12.88 65.35 14.77
N MET A 227 -11.64 65.62 15.20
CA MET A 227 -11.11 66.96 15.37
C MET A 227 -10.82 67.64 14.03
N ASP A 228 -10.34 66.93 13.03
CA ASP A 228 -10.08 67.50 11.70
C ASP A 228 -11.36 67.86 10.95
N ARG A 229 -12.42 67.05 11.09
CA ARG A 229 -13.74 67.39 10.52
C ARG A 229 -14.34 68.66 11.15
N ARG A 230 -14.14 68.91 12.45
CA ARG A 230 -14.59 70.13 13.13
C ARG A 230 -13.77 71.37 12.68
N ARG A 231 -12.46 71.23 12.50
CA ARG A 231 -11.59 72.33 11.98
C ARG A 231 -11.91 72.62 10.50
N ALA A 232 -12.17 71.68 9.66
CA ALA A 232 -12.58 71.88 8.25
C ALA A 232 -13.92 72.59 8.14
N ASN A 233 -14.91 72.22 8.95
CA ASN A 233 -16.22 72.87 8.96
C ASN A 233 -16.18 74.29 9.49
N SER A 234 -15.32 74.62 10.53
CA SER A 234 -15.17 75.97 11.02
C SER A 234 -14.51 76.92 10.00
N ARG A 235 -13.53 76.43 9.22
CA ARG A 235 -12.88 77.15 8.11
C ARG A 235 -13.88 77.41 6.95
N ARG A 236 -14.78 76.46 6.62
CA ARG A 236 -15.83 76.71 5.63
C ARG A 236 -16.86 77.78 6.11
N ARG A 237 -17.27 77.79 7.37
CA ARG A 237 -18.16 78.79 7.94
C ARG A 237 -17.55 80.17 7.94
N ARG A 238 -16.24 80.35 8.25
CA ARG A 238 -15.51 81.66 8.22
C ARG A 238 -15.38 82.15 6.76
N ARG A 239 -15.17 81.33 5.76
CA ARG A 239 -15.14 81.75 4.33
C ARG A 239 -16.50 82.17 3.82
N ARG A 240 -17.61 81.54 4.22
CA ARG A 240 -18.97 81.95 3.86
C ARG A 240 -19.36 83.31 4.52
N ARG A 241 -18.94 83.63 5.74
CA ARG A 241 -19.20 84.92 6.37
C ARG A 241 -18.41 86.08 5.73
N ARG A 242 -17.21 85.84 5.22
CA ARG A 242 -16.41 86.83 4.51
C ARG A 242 -16.97 87.12 3.12
N ARG A 243 -17.64 86.23 2.45
CA ARG A 243 -18.29 86.43 1.13
C ARG A 243 -19.62 87.17 1.24
N ARG A 244 -20.24 87.28 2.39
CA ARG A 244 -21.50 88.02 2.61
C ARG A 244 -21.27 89.44 3.09
N ARG A 245 -20.03 89.85 3.26
CA ARG A 245 -19.68 91.27 3.69
C ARG A 245 -18.88 92.01 2.62
N ARG A 246 -18.94 91.50 1.39
CA ARG A 246 -18.56 92.25 0.17
C ARG A 246 -19.86 92.34 -0.70
#